data_390d25a3fb62cd6cab52504a5528ed25
#
_entry.id   390d25a3fb62cd6cab52504a5528ed25
#
_cell.length_a   1.000
_cell.length_b   1.000
_cell.length_c   1.000
_cell.angle_alpha   90.00
_cell.angle_beta   90.00
_cell.angle_gamma   90.00
#
_symmetry.space_group_name_H-M   'P 1'
#
loop_
_entity.id
_entity.type
_entity.pdbx_description
1 polymer ?
#
loop_
_entity_poly.entity_id
_entity_poly.type
_entity_poly.pdbx_seq_one_letter_code
_entity_poly.pdbx_strand_id
1 'polypeptide(L)'
;MSNHQKRLSAPDAWPVERKTETFTVKADAGPHGEAGVPLLVVLRDVLGYVDSRKEARYALNQDNVVINGDPVNDEERPVGMFDILAFDEREEFYRVFPGEGGRLALTPIDEDAAQSKLGKVVSKRNVPGGDVQLTLHDGETLLVEDDTDYDAGDSLVVANDDGSVVAHFEYEEGALVTAVEGSHSGEIGRVEEVVVTPGSAPNNVIASQDDVPGVSGDGFETVAEYVVVIDENFIEGADEADADEAAAAEADTEENDEAADGEATEADADEEDEGGDDE
;
A
#
# COMPACT_ATOMS: atom_id res chain seq x y z
N MET A 1 3.01 -24.50 -14.33
CA MET A 1 1.77 -23.70 -14.30
C MET A 1 2.05 -22.39 -15.00
N SER A 2 1.05 -21.66 -15.47
CA SER A 2 1.27 -20.35 -16.14
C SER A 2 1.52 -19.29 -15.10
N ASN A 3 2.63 -18.52 -15.22
CA ASN A 3 3.00 -17.43 -14.31
C ASN A 3 2.33 -16.09 -14.69
N HIS A 4 1.21 -16.16 -15.41
CA HIS A 4 0.44 -14.99 -15.79
C HIS A 4 -1.06 -15.29 -15.71
N GLN A 5 -1.84 -14.24 -15.53
CA GLN A 5 -3.29 -14.24 -15.55
C GLN A 5 -3.82 -13.14 -16.47
N LYS A 6 -5.11 -13.21 -16.80
CA LYS A 6 -5.73 -12.10 -17.52
C LYS A 6 -5.80 -10.88 -16.60
N ARG A 7 -5.45 -9.71 -17.10
CA ARG A 7 -5.48 -8.45 -16.32
C ARG A 7 -6.87 -8.13 -15.79
N LEU A 8 -7.93 -8.49 -16.52
CA LEU A 8 -9.31 -8.37 -16.05
C LEU A 8 -9.68 -9.31 -14.88
N SER A 9 -8.89 -10.33 -14.61
CA SER A 9 -9.10 -11.26 -13.48
C SER A 9 -8.28 -10.89 -12.25
N ALA A 10 -7.49 -9.81 -12.32
CA ALA A 10 -6.76 -9.32 -11.14
C ALA A 10 -7.77 -8.87 -10.07
N PRO A 11 -7.51 -9.06 -8.78
CA PRO A 11 -8.32 -8.53 -7.70
C PRO A 11 -8.54 -7.02 -7.81
N ASP A 12 -9.65 -6.52 -7.29
CA ASP A 12 -9.99 -5.09 -7.38
C ASP A 12 -9.01 -4.20 -6.61
N ALA A 13 -8.45 -4.73 -5.53
CA ALA A 13 -7.44 -4.06 -4.72
C ALA A 13 -6.07 -3.86 -5.42
N TRP A 14 -5.83 -4.49 -6.57
CA TRP A 14 -4.55 -4.32 -7.25
C TRP A 14 -4.47 -2.95 -7.94
N PRO A 15 -3.37 -2.21 -7.77
CA PRO A 15 -3.14 -0.90 -8.38
C PRO A 15 -2.72 -1.04 -9.86
N VAL A 16 -3.54 -1.72 -10.66
CA VAL A 16 -3.28 -1.95 -12.08
C VAL A 16 -4.46 -1.47 -12.93
N GLU A 17 -4.18 -0.82 -14.04
CA GLU A 17 -5.18 -0.49 -15.04
C GLU A 17 -5.65 -1.73 -15.80
N ARG A 18 -6.94 -2.05 -15.75
CA ARG A 18 -7.47 -3.34 -16.20
C ARG A 18 -7.61 -3.50 -17.69
N LYS A 19 -7.68 -2.37 -18.46
CA LYS A 19 -8.01 -2.39 -19.90
C LYS A 19 -6.83 -2.04 -20.80
N THR A 20 -5.69 -1.68 -20.27
CA THR A 20 -4.49 -1.31 -21.05
C THR A 20 -3.79 -2.51 -21.65
N GLU A 21 -3.72 -3.60 -20.91
CA GLU A 21 -3.02 -4.83 -21.29
C GLU A 21 -3.90 -6.07 -21.14
N THR A 22 -3.59 -7.14 -21.91
CA THR A 22 -4.35 -8.40 -21.86
C THR A 22 -3.99 -9.26 -20.67
N PHE A 23 -2.71 -9.27 -20.28
CA PHE A 23 -2.18 -10.13 -19.23
C PHE A 23 -1.44 -9.33 -18.16
N THR A 24 -1.40 -9.90 -16.97
CA THR A 24 -0.57 -9.44 -15.85
C THR A 24 0.10 -10.64 -15.18
N VAL A 25 1.05 -10.36 -14.32
CA VAL A 25 1.72 -11.36 -13.48
C VAL A 25 0.70 -12.00 -12.55
N LYS A 26 0.92 -13.23 -12.17
CA LYS A 26 0.17 -13.91 -11.12
C LYS A 26 1.02 -13.92 -9.86
N ALA A 27 0.41 -13.62 -8.71
CA ALA A 27 1.06 -13.82 -7.42
C ALA A 27 1.30 -15.31 -7.17
N ASP A 28 2.42 -15.65 -6.58
CA ASP A 28 2.68 -16.99 -6.07
C ASP A 28 2.02 -17.16 -4.69
N ALA A 29 2.15 -18.35 -4.12
CA ALA A 29 1.67 -18.60 -2.76
C ALA A 29 2.51 -17.81 -1.74
N GLY A 30 1.84 -17.13 -0.83
CA GLY A 30 2.51 -16.31 0.18
C GLY A 30 1.54 -15.56 1.07
N PRO A 31 2.00 -14.52 1.78
CA PRO A 31 1.16 -13.70 2.63
C PRO A 31 0.01 -13.05 1.84
N HIS A 32 -1.01 -12.59 2.52
CA HIS A 32 -2.20 -11.92 1.97
C HIS A 32 -3.06 -12.73 0.99
N GLY A 33 -2.71 -13.97 0.69
CA GLY A 33 -3.51 -14.85 -0.17
C GLY A 33 -3.79 -14.27 -1.57
N GLU A 34 -5.06 -14.29 -1.99
CA GLU A 34 -5.47 -13.81 -3.32
C GLU A 34 -5.44 -12.26 -3.44
N ALA A 35 -5.50 -11.54 -2.33
CA ALA A 35 -5.47 -10.08 -2.34
C ALA A 35 -4.05 -9.51 -2.58
N GLY A 36 -3.01 -10.30 -2.28
CA GLY A 36 -1.63 -9.88 -2.43
C GLY A 36 -1.25 -9.52 -3.87
N VAL A 37 -0.57 -8.39 -4.03
CA VAL A 37 -0.05 -7.89 -5.32
C VAL A 37 1.35 -8.45 -5.55
N PRO A 38 1.67 -9.06 -6.71
CA PRO A 38 3.04 -9.51 -6.99
C PRO A 38 4.04 -8.37 -6.88
N LEU A 39 5.17 -8.58 -6.21
CA LEU A 39 6.23 -7.57 -6.06
C LEU A 39 6.67 -6.98 -7.41
N LEU A 40 6.71 -7.78 -8.47
CA LEU A 40 7.01 -7.28 -9.83
C LEU A 40 6.04 -6.18 -10.29
N VAL A 41 4.75 -6.29 -9.94
CA VAL A 41 3.76 -5.26 -10.28
C VAL A 41 4.04 -3.97 -9.51
N VAL A 42 4.40 -4.08 -8.24
CA VAL A 42 4.78 -2.92 -7.42
C VAL A 42 6.02 -2.23 -7.99
N LEU A 43 7.08 -2.98 -8.27
CA LEU A 43 8.35 -2.42 -8.77
C LEU A 43 8.24 -1.81 -10.18
N ARG A 44 7.44 -2.43 -11.06
CA ARG A 44 7.37 -2.04 -12.47
C ARG A 44 6.19 -1.11 -12.77
N ASP A 45 4.99 -1.48 -12.29
CA ASP A 45 3.74 -0.84 -12.74
C ASP A 45 3.32 0.31 -11.79
N VAL A 46 3.78 0.31 -10.54
CA VAL A 46 3.48 1.34 -9.54
C VAL A 46 4.64 2.32 -9.37
N LEU A 47 5.83 1.81 -9.00
CA LEU A 47 7.01 2.65 -8.73
C LEU A 47 7.83 2.98 -9.99
N GLY A 48 7.71 2.19 -11.06
CA GLY A 48 8.49 2.39 -12.28
C GLY A 48 10.00 2.20 -12.11
N TYR A 49 10.45 1.49 -11.08
CA TYR A 49 11.88 1.28 -10.78
C TYR A 49 12.55 0.32 -11.75
N VAL A 50 11.78 -0.51 -12.41
CA VAL A 50 12.27 -1.50 -13.37
C VAL A 50 11.33 -1.56 -14.59
N ASP A 51 11.89 -1.75 -15.78
CA ASP A 51 11.10 -1.89 -17.01
C ASP A 51 10.69 -3.34 -17.28
N SER A 52 11.41 -4.31 -16.71
CA SER A 52 11.24 -5.71 -17.07
C SER A 52 11.41 -6.65 -15.86
N ARG A 53 10.78 -7.85 -15.98
CA ARG A 53 10.99 -8.95 -15.04
C ARG A 53 12.47 -9.30 -14.84
N LYS A 54 13.29 -9.18 -15.88
CA LYS A 54 14.72 -9.48 -15.80
C LYS A 54 15.46 -8.47 -14.92
N GLU A 55 15.11 -7.22 -15.02
CA GLU A 55 15.66 -6.14 -14.16
C GLU A 55 15.19 -6.29 -12.72
N ALA A 56 13.90 -6.58 -12.50
CA ALA A 56 13.40 -6.89 -11.16
C ALA A 56 14.20 -8.02 -10.49
N ARG A 57 14.38 -9.15 -11.18
CA ARG A 57 15.20 -10.25 -10.66
C ARG A 57 16.65 -9.85 -10.39
N TYR A 58 17.20 -8.98 -11.22
CA TYR A 58 18.56 -8.49 -11.00
C TYR A 58 18.64 -7.64 -9.72
N ALA A 59 17.71 -6.71 -9.52
CA ALA A 59 17.63 -5.88 -8.32
C ALA A 59 17.41 -6.72 -7.06
N LEU A 60 16.47 -7.67 -7.10
CA LEU A 60 16.17 -8.57 -5.98
C LEU A 60 17.36 -9.47 -5.61
N ASN A 61 18.16 -9.94 -6.58
CA ASN A 61 19.35 -10.73 -6.32
C ASN A 61 20.53 -9.93 -5.70
N GLN A 62 20.41 -8.63 -5.60
CA GLN A 62 21.36 -7.76 -4.91
C GLN A 62 20.92 -7.44 -3.47
N ASP A 63 19.85 -8.09 -3.01
CA ASP A 63 19.21 -7.84 -1.70
C ASP A 63 18.76 -6.38 -1.50
N ASN A 64 18.49 -5.66 -2.59
CA ASN A 64 18.12 -4.23 -2.56
C ASN A 64 16.67 -3.98 -2.18
N VAL A 65 15.85 -5.01 -2.05
CA VAL A 65 14.44 -4.92 -1.67
C VAL A 65 14.17 -5.76 -0.45
N VAL A 66 13.68 -5.10 0.57
CA VAL A 66 13.35 -5.71 1.86
C VAL A 66 11.84 -5.55 2.09
N ILE A 67 11.17 -6.59 2.55
CA ILE A 67 9.76 -6.55 2.93
C ILE A 67 9.64 -7.01 4.37
N ASN A 68 9.10 -6.14 5.24
CA ASN A 68 8.93 -6.41 6.67
C ASN A 68 10.24 -6.85 7.36
N GLY A 69 11.36 -6.23 7.00
CA GLY A 69 12.69 -6.55 7.56
C GLY A 69 13.42 -7.71 6.88
N ASP A 70 12.76 -8.48 6.01
CA ASP A 70 13.36 -9.62 5.33
C ASP A 70 13.73 -9.30 3.87
N PRO A 71 14.97 -9.56 3.41
CA PRO A 71 15.34 -9.41 2.02
C PRO A 71 14.58 -10.40 1.13
N VAL A 72 14.09 -9.92 0.00
CA VAL A 72 13.24 -10.69 -0.91
C VAL A 72 13.91 -10.87 -2.26
N ASN A 73 13.91 -12.10 -2.76
CA ASN A 73 14.49 -12.47 -4.04
C ASN A 73 13.49 -13.10 -5.04
N ASP A 74 12.20 -13.14 -4.68
CA ASP A 74 11.13 -13.63 -5.54
C ASP A 74 10.23 -12.47 -6.01
N GLU A 75 10.22 -12.21 -7.31
CA GLU A 75 9.41 -11.17 -7.93
C GLU A 75 7.90 -11.50 -7.97
N GLU A 76 7.51 -12.75 -7.72
CA GLU A 76 6.11 -13.19 -7.67
C GLU A 76 5.57 -13.22 -6.22
N ARG A 77 6.41 -12.88 -5.21
CA ARG A 77 5.98 -12.78 -3.81
C ARG A 77 4.82 -11.78 -3.69
N PRO A 78 3.71 -12.16 -3.03
CA PRO A 78 2.63 -11.25 -2.75
C PRO A 78 3.05 -10.17 -1.74
N VAL A 79 2.65 -8.94 -2.01
CA VAL A 79 2.73 -7.77 -1.14
C VAL A 79 1.31 -7.31 -0.87
N GLY A 80 0.99 -6.99 0.34
CA GLY A 80 -0.39 -6.62 0.69
C GLY A 80 -0.48 -5.54 1.76
N MET A 81 -1.66 -5.41 2.34
CA MET A 81 -2.00 -4.38 3.31
C MET A 81 -1.02 -4.34 4.49
N PHE A 82 -0.55 -3.15 4.82
CA PHE A 82 0.37 -2.84 5.91
C PHE A 82 1.78 -3.44 5.78
N ASP A 83 2.11 -4.12 4.67
CA ASP A 83 3.50 -4.47 4.41
C ASP A 83 4.37 -3.22 4.29
N ILE A 84 5.59 -3.33 4.80
CA ILE A 84 6.63 -2.31 4.68
C ILE A 84 7.60 -2.73 3.59
N LEU A 85 7.79 -1.88 2.58
CA LEU A 85 8.81 -2.05 1.56
C LEU A 85 9.95 -1.08 1.82
N ALA A 86 11.17 -1.60 1.90
CA ALA A 86 12.38 -0.82 2.03
C ALA A 86 13.30 -1.04 0.82
N PHE A 87 13.88 0.04 0.34
CA PHE A 87 14.84 0.09 -0.78
C PHE A 87 16.15 0.68 -0.26
N ASP A 88 17.00 -0.15 0.33
CA ASP A 88 18.20 0.26 1.07
C ASP A 88 19.15 1.17 0.28
N GLU A 89 19.39 0.86 -1.02
CA GLU A 89 20.25 1.70 -1.87
C GLU A 89 19.69 3.08 -2.18
N ARG A 90 18.38 3.27 -2.02
CA ARG A 90 17.67 4.51 -2.30
C ARG A 90 17.30 5.29 -1.04
N GLU A 91 17.42 4.64 0.13
CA GLU A 91 16.95 5.17 1.42
C GLU A 91 15.44 5.54 1.37
N GLU A 92 14.65 4.76 0.64
CA GLU A 92 13.22 4.95 0.44
C GLU A 92 12.45 3.85 1.14
N PHE A 93 11.43 4.24 1.91
CA PHE A 93 10.58 3.32 2.67
C PHE A 93 9.12 3.62 2.36
N TYR A 94 8.36 2.56 2.14
CA TYR A 94 6.93 2.66 1.83
C TYR A 94 6.12 1.72 2.69
N ARG A 95 4.96 2.18 3.12
CA ARG A 95 3.93 1.34 3.72
C ARG A 95 2.82 1.12 2.70
N VAL A 96 2.34 -0.12 2.57
CA VAL A 96 1.16 -0.42 1.77
C VAL A 96 -0.10 -0.09 2.55
N PHE A 97 -0.92 0.79 2.02
CA PHE A 97 -2.16 1.26 2.66
C PHE A 97 -3.34 1.16 1.69
N PRO A 98 -4.61 1.10 2.17
CA PRO A 98 -5.76 1.18 1.28
C PRO A 98 -5.90 2.62 0.76
N GLY A 99 -5.69 2.81 -0.54
CA GLY A 99 -5.93 4.08 -1.20
C GLY A 99 -7.36 4.22 -1.71
N GLU A 100 -7.61 5.29 -2.45
CA GLU A 100 -8.92 5.62 -3.01
C GLU A 100 -9.56 4.46 -3.78
N GLY A 101 -10.82 4.17 -3.47
CA GLY A 101 -11.59 3.10 -4.12
C GLY A 101 -11.07 1.68 -3.81
N GLY A 102 -10.36 1.50 -2.70
CA GLY A 102 -9.90 0.20 -2.20
C GLY A 102 -8.72 -0.40 -2.94
N ARG A 103 -8.01 0.38 -3.72
CA ARG A 103 -6.76 -0.05 -4.33
C ARG A 103 -5.61 0.13 -3.34
N LEU A 104 -4.68 -0.81 -3.34
CA LEU A 104 -3.47 -0.68 -2.54
C LEU A 104 -2.62 0.48 -3.08
N ALA A 105 -2.24 1.37 -2.20
CA ALA A 105 -1.34 2.49 -2.45
C ALA A 105 -0.05 2.32 -1.64
N LEU A 106 1.01 2.97 -2.10
CA LEU A 106 2.29 3.03 -1.40
C LEU A 106 2.41 4.42 -0.78
N THR A 107 2.42 4.49 0.53
CA THR A 107 2.63 5.74 1.27
C THR A 107 4.09 5.81 1.72
N PRO A 108 4.85 6.85 1.36
CA PRO A 108 6.20 7.03 1.86
C PRO A 108 6.17 7.18 3.38
N ILE A 109 7.16 6.61 4.05
CA ILE A 109 7.33 6.65 5.50
C ILE A 109 8.80 6.86 5.86
N ASP A 110 9.06 7.31 7.07
CA ASP A 110 10.40 7.43 7.62
C ASP A 110 11.02 6.06 7.96
N GLU A 111 12.35 6.01 8.07
CA GLU A 111 13.12 4.81 8.44
C GLU A 111 12.67 4.24 9.80
N ASP A 112 12.40 5.09 10.79
CA ASP A 112 11.93 4.67 12.11
C ASP A 112 10.55 3.99 12.03
N ALA A 113 9.64 4.51 11.20
CA ALA A 113 8.32 3.93 10.97
C ALA A 113 8.38 2.61 10.15
N ALA A 114 9.47 2.39 9.42
CA ALA A 114 9.69 1.18 8.64
C ALA A 114 10.18 -0.02 9.50
N GLN A 115 10.54 0.19 10.76
CA GLN A 115 11.03 -0.86 11.65
C GLN A 115 9.92 -1.75 12.21
N SER A 116 8.66 -1.36 12.05
CA SER A 116 7.52 -2.12 12.57
C SER A 116 6.33 -2.08 11.61
N LYS A 117 5.57 -3.16 11.57
CA LYS A 117 4.35 -3.28 10.77
C LYS A 117 3.10 -3.37 11.62
N LEU A 118 1.97 -2.93 11.07
CA LEU A 118 0.66 -3.11 11.67
C LEU A 118 0.07 -4.46 11.25
N GLY A 119 -0.42 -5.24 12.21
CA GLY A 119 -1.10 -6.51 11.99
C GLY A 119 -2.45 -6.55 12.70
N LYS A 120 -3.56 -6.79 11.97
CA LYS A 120 -4.86 -7.06 12.57
C LYS A 120 -4.91 -8.50 13.07
N VAL A 121 -5.34 -8.72 14.31
CA VAL A 121 -5.58 -10.05 14.87
C VAL A 121 -6.88 -10.62 14.27
N VAL A 122 -6.74 -11.68 13.49
CA VAL A 122 -7.87 -12.37 12.85
C VAL A 122 -8.39 -13.51 13.72
N SER A 123 -7.49 -14.20 14.44
CA SER A 123 -7.88 -15.27 15.35
C SER A 123 -6.94 -15.43 16.52
N LYS A 124 -7.50 -15.91 17.65
CA LYS A 124 -6.82 -16.22 18.90
C LYS A 124 -7.05 -17.69 19.22
N ARG A 125 -6.00 -18.45 19.50
CA ARG A 125 -6.11 -19.88 19.82
C ARG A 125 -5.13 -20.26 20.93
N ASN A 126 -5.62 -20.99 21.94
CA ASN A 126 -4.74 -21.58 22.94
C ASN A 126 -3.97 -22.78 22.36
N VAL A 127 -2.68 -22.83 22.60
CA VAL A 127 -1.81 -23.91 22.16
C VAL A 127 -1.34 -24.78 23.32
N PRO A 128 -0.92 -26.04 23.06
CA PRO A 128 -0.35 -26.88 24.11
C PRO A 128 0.91 -26.23 24.69
N GLY A 129 0.91 -26.01 26.00
CA GLY A 129 2.00 -25.33 26.72
C GLY A 129 1.49 -24.20 27.61
N GLY A 130 0.31 -23.68 27.32
CA GLY A 130 -0.32 -22.58 28.06
C GLY A 130 -0.21 -21.23 27.35
N ASP A 131 0.50 -21.17 26.22
CA ASP A 131 0.61 -19.96 25.43
C ASP A 131 -0.61 -19.76 24.50
N VAL A 132 -0.77 -18.53 24.01
CA VAL A 132 -1.79 -18.16 23.05
C VAL A 132 -1.13 -17.87 21.69
N GLN A 133 -1.68 -18.47 20.65
CA GLN A 133 -1.32 -18.17 19.26
C GLN A 133 -2.32 -17.16 18.71
N LEU A 134 -1.79 -16.02 18.27
CA LEU A 134 -2.51 -15.03 17.48
C LEU A 134 -2.18 -15.25 16.01
N THR A 135 -3.17 -15.12 15.15
CA THR A 135 -2.98 -15.13 13.68
C THR A 135 -3.33 -13.76 13.15
N LEU A 136 -2.40 -13.15 12.44
CA LEU A 136 -2.57 -11.83 11.83
C LEU A 136 -3.21 -11.94 10.43
N HIS A 137 -3.66 -10.81 9.90
CA HIS A 137 -4.36 -10.70 8.61
C HIS A 137 -3.50 -11.16 7.42
N ASP A 138 -2.18 -11.04 7.50
CA ASP A 138 -1.21 -11.49 6.49
C ASP A 138 -0.91 -13.00 6.57
N GLY A 139 -1.40 -13.68 7.61
CA GLY A 139 -1.18 -15.09 7.90
C GLY A 139 0.00 -15.35 8.83
N GLU A 140 0.70 -14.33 9.28
CA GLU A 140 1.73 -14.48 10.31
C GLU A 140 1.11 -14.91 11.64
N THR A 141 1.88 -15.64 12.43
CA THR A 141 1.44 -16.12 13.75
C THR A 141 2.40 -15.69 14.84
N LEU A 142 1.85 -15.08 15.88
CA LEU A 142 2.57 -14.67 17.08
C LEU A 142 2.21 -15.60 18.24
N LEU A 143 3.23 -15.98 19.03
CA LEU A 143 3.02 -16.67 20.28
C LEU A 143 3.16 -15.67 21.43
N VAL A 144 2.12 -15.54 22.24
CA VAL A 144 2.06 -14.62 23.38
C VAL A 144 1.68 -15.38 24.64
N GLU A 145 1.99 -14.83 25.79
CA GLU A 145 1.63 -15.41 27.08
C GLU A 145 0.10 -15.37 27.30
N ASP A 146 -0.44 -16.30 28.07
CA ASP A 146 -1.91 -16.44 28.30
C ASP A 146 -2.51 -15.26 29.08
N ASP A 147 -1.69 -14.44 29.73
CA ASP A 147 -2.14 -13.26 30.48
C ASP A 147 -2.25 -11.96 29.64
N THR A 148 -2.06 -12.05 28.33
CA THR A 148 -2.21 -10.90 27.43
C THR A 148 -3.65 -10.69 27.01
N ASP A 149 -4.11 -9.42 27.08
CA ASP A 149 -5.48 -8.99 26.73
C ASP A 149 -5.61 -8.65 25.21
N TYR A 150 -5.04 -9.48 24.33
CA TYR A 150 -5.23 -9.31 22.89
C TYR A 150 -6.43 -10.09 22.40
N ASP A 151 -7.35 -9.44 21.69
CA ASP A 151 -8.55 -10.07 21.14
C ASP A 151 -8.59 -10.04 19.60
N ALA A 152 -9.47 -10.87 19.04
CA ALA A 152 -9.72 -10.83 17.60
C ALA A 152 -10.41 -9.52 17.20
N GLY A 153 -9.88 -8.83 16.22
CA GLY A 153 -10.29 -7.49 15.81
C GLY A 153 -9.28 -6.42 16.17
N ASP A 154 -8.49 -6.64 17.22
CA ASP A 154 -7.44 -5.73 17.63
C ASP A 154 -6.34 -5.59 16.57
N SER A 155 -5.59 -4.51 16.65
CA SER A 155 -4.40 -4.30 15.83
C SER A 155 -3.16 -4.25 16.71
N LEU A 156 -2.11 -4.91 16.26
CA LEU A 156 -0.81 -4.97 16.92
C LEU A 156 0.25 -4.35 16.03
N VAL A 157 1.11 -3.51 16.60
CA VAL A 157 2.34 -3.09 15.93
C VAL A 157 3.43 -4.07 16.30
N VAL A 158 3.99 -4.73 15.30
CA VAL A 158 4.97 -5.80 15.47
C VAL A 158 6.30 -5.34 14.92
N ALA A 159 7.36 -5.42 15.73
CA ALA A 159 8.72 -5.11 15.29
C ALA A 159 9.19 -6.11 14.23
N ASN A 160 9.83 -5.62 13.19
CA ASN A 160 10.28 -6.45 12.06
C ASN A 160 11.53 -7.26 12.38
N ASP A 161 12.31 -6.89 13.41
CA ASP A 161 13.58 -7.52 13.75
C ASP A 161 13.42 -8.77 14.64
N ASP A 162 12.52 -8.73 15.62
CA ASP A 162 12.37 -9.80 16.62
C ASP A 162 10.92 -10.32 16.77
N GLY A 163 9.96 -9.72 16.07
CA GLY A 163 8.55 -10.07 16.14
C GLY A 163 7.87 -9.69 17.45
N SER A 164 8.48 -8.82 18.25
CA SER A 164 7.90 -8.35 19.50
C SER A 164 6.74 -7.37 19.24
N VAL A 165 5.71 -7.39 20.12
CA VAL A 165 4.63 -6.44 20.06
C VAL A 165 5.07 -5.12 20.70
N VAL A 166 5.10 -4.06 19.88
CA VAL A 166 5.51 -2.70 20.28
C VAL A 166 4.33 -1.88 20.78
N ALA A 167 3.17 -2.03 20.15
CA ALA A 167 1.94 -1.33 20.51
C ALA A 167 0.71 -2.21 20.26
N HIS A 168 -0.37 -1.92 21.00
CA HIS A 168 -1.65 -2.60 20.91
C HIS A 168 -2.76 -1.56 20.80
N PHE A 169 -3.64 -1.72 19.83
CA PHE A 169 -4.82 -0.90 19.61
C PHE A 169 -6.05 -1.80 19.71
N GLU A 170 -6.86 -1.56 20.74
CA GLU A 170 -8.08 -2.33 21.01
C GLU A 170 -9.19 -1.95 20.02
N TYR A 171 -9.93 -2.95 19.55
CA TYR A 171 -11.12 -2.73 18.71
C TYR A 171 -12.33 -2.46 19.59
N GLU A 172 -12.57 -1.19 19.91
CA GLU A 172 -13.66 -0.72 20.75
C GLU A 172 -14.35 0.53 20.20
N GLU A 173 -15.46 0.96 20.84
CA GLU A 173 -16.10 2.24 20.53
C GLU A 173 -15.13 3.41 20.79
N GLY A 174 -15.00 4.31 19.83
CA GLY A 174 -14.05 5.43 19.83
C GLY A 174 -12.71 5.14 19.18
N ALA A 175 -12.39 3.88 18.87
CA ALA A 175 -11.17 3.52 18.17
C ALA A 175 -11.14 4.12 16.76
N LEU A 176 -9.98 4.58 16.31
CA LEU A 176 -9.76 5.03 14.95
C LEU A 176 -9.58 3.83 14.03
N VAL A 177 -10.35 3.76 12.95
CA VAL A 177 -10.33 2.62 12.03
C VAL A 177 -10.25 3.06 10.58
N THR A 178 -9.66 2.21 9.75
CA THR A 178 -9.74 2.30 8.30
C THR A 178 -10.48 1.09 7.74
N ALA A 179 -11.31 1.32 6.73
CA ALA A 179 -11.92 0.22 5.98
C ALA A 179 -10.93 -0.28 4.92
N VAL A 180 -10.65 -1.58 4.93
CA VAL A 180 -9.69 -2.22 4.02
C VAL A 180 -10.35 -2.97 2.87
N GLU A 181 -11.65 -3.26 2.98
CA GLU A 181 -12.43 -3.95 1.96
C GLU A 181 -13.84 -3.34 1.83
N GLY A 182 -14.54 -3.71 0.76
CA GLY A 182 -15.90 -3.27 0.51
C GLY A 182 -15.98 -1.92 -0.21
N SER A 183 -17.18 -1.30 -0.19
CA SER A 183 -17.45 -0.03 -0.88
C SER A 183 -16.79 1.18 -0.22
N HIS A 184 -16.44 1.07 1.05
CA HIS A 184 -15.83 2.12 1.86
C HIS A 184 -14.31 1.91 2.06
N SER A 185 -13.71 1.02 1.27
CA SER A 185 -12.27 0.75 1.38
C SER A 185 -11.45 2.01 1.11
N GLY A 186 -10.52 2.31 2.02
CA GLY A 186 -9.74 3.55 2.06
C GLY A 186 -10.34 4.65 2.93
N GLU A 187 -11.61 4.52 3.36
CA GLU A 187 -12.20 5.50 4.28
C GLU A 187 -11.71 5.28 5.72
N ILE A 188 -11.51 6.39 6.42
CA ILE A 188 -11.07 6.42 7.82
C ILE A 188 -12.19 7.04 8.65
N GLY A 189 -12.40 6.50 9.85
CA GLY A 189 -13.42 7.00 10.78
C GLY A 189 -13.17 6.50 12.21
N ARG A 190 -13.91 7.04 13.18
CA ARG A 190 -13.94 6.53 14.56
C ARG A 190 -15.14 5.63 14.73
N VAL A 191 -14.97 4.48 15.37
CA VAL A 191 -16.05 3.55 15.69
C VAL A 191 -17.05 4.25 16.59
N GLU A 192 -18.29 4.40 16.12
CA GLU A 192 -19.40 4.93 16.89
C GLU A 192 -20.17 3.81 17.59
N GLU A 193 -20.44 2.70 16.86
CA GLU A 193 -21.19 1.56 17.38
C GLU A 193 -20.75 0.27 16.69
N VAL A 194 -20.62 -0.80 17.46
CA VAL A 194 -20.46 -2.16 16.94
C VAL A 194 -21.79 -2.88 16.99
N VAL A 195 -22.43 -3.07 15.84
CA VAL A 195 -23.74 -3.70 15.70
C VAL A 195 -23.57 -5.21 15.64
N VAL A 196 -23.89 -5.89 16.74
CA VAL A 196 -23.84 -7.35 16.84
C VAL A 196 -25.01 -7.97 16.11
N THR A 197 -24.74 -8.73 15.04
CA THR A 197 -25.76 -9.42 14.26
C THR A 197 -26.05 -10.80 14.85
N PRO A 198 -27.30 -11.10 15.24
CA PRO A 198 -27.64 -12.43 15.76
C PRO A 198 -27.46 -13.52 14.69
N GLY A 199 -26.79 -14.61 15.06
CA GLY A 199 -26.61 -15.78 14.19
C GLY A 199 -25.19 -15.91 13.64
N SER A 200 -25.05 -16.35 12.36
CA SER A 200 -23.77 -16.58 11.69
C SER A 200 -23.39 -15.48 10.70
N ALA A 201 -24.18 -14.43 10.62
CA ALA A 201 -23.82 -13.26 9.80
C ALA A 201 -22.72 -12.44 10.51
N PRO A 202 -21.82 -11.81 9.78
CA PRO A 202 -20.79 -10.95 10.38
C PRO A 202 -21.43 -9.75 11.09
N ASN A 203 -20.75 -9.22 12.09
CA ASN A 203 -21.13 -7.98 12.75
C ASN A 203 -20.86 -6.80 11.81
N ASN A 204 -21.63 -5.73 11.98
CA ASN A 204 -21.39 -4.45 11.32
C ASN A 204 -20.74 -3.46 12.28
N VAL A 205 -20.07 -2.48 11.74
CA VAL A 205 -19.53 -1.33 12.44
C VAL A 205 -20.02 -0.05 11.76
N ILE A 206 -20.41 0.91 12.59
CA ILE A 206 -20.73 2.26 12.18
C ILE A 206 -19.55 3.12 12.61
N ALA A 207 -18.93 3.83 11.66
CA ALA A 207 -17.82 4.73 11.90
C ALA A 207 -18.19 6.16 11.48
N SER A 208 -17.95 7.12 12.39
CA SER A 208 -18.13 8.55 12.14
C SER A 208 -16.83 9.19 11.65
N GLN A 209 -16.95 10.16 10.77
CA GLN A 209 -15.83 10.95 10.24
C GLN A 209 -15.78 12.36 10.85
N ASP A 210 -16.74 12.73 11.71
CA ASP A 210 -16.89 14.09 12.25
C ASP A 210 -15.68 14.59 13.05
N ASP A 211 -15.00 13.72 13.79
CA ASP A 211 -13.91 14.05 14.71
C ASP A 211 -12.55 13.49 14.21
N VAL A 212 -12.41 13.20 12.92
CA VAL A 212 -11.15 12.71 12.34
C VAL A 212 -10.44 13.84 11.62
N PRO A 213 -9.21 14.23 12.03
CA PRO A 213 -8.45 15.27 11.37
C PRO A 213 -8.19 14.94 9.89
N GLY A 214 -8.35 15.90 8.97
CA GLY A 214 -8.09 15.73 7.56
C GLY A 214 -9.14 14.91 6.79
N VAL A 215 -10.11 14.29 7.45
CA VAL A 215 -11.16 13.48 6.82
C VAL A 215 -12.48 14.26 6.83
N SER A 216 -13.20 14.23 5.72
CA SER A 216 -14.50 14.89 5.57
C SER A 216 -15.55 13.92 5.03
N GLY A 217 -16.62 13.72 5.75
CA GLY A 217 -17.74 12.84 5.35
C GLY A 217 -18.79 12.71 6.43
N ASP A 218 -19.87 11.99 6.10
CA ASP A 218 -20.96 11.72 7.04
C ASP A 218 -20.75 10.42 7.86
N GLY A 219 -19.61 9.74 7.65
CA GLY A 219 -19.35 8.42 8.20
C GLY A 219 -19.81 7.29 7.28
N PHE A 220 -19.54 6.05 7.70
CA PHE A 220 -19.87 4.86 6.91
C PHE A 220 -20.27 3.67 7.80
N GLU A 221 -21.05 2.76 7.20
CA GLU A 221 -21.37 1.45 7.81
C GLU A 221 -20.75 0.34 6.94
N THR A 222 -20.00 -0.55 7.59
CA THR A 222 -19.36 -1.68 6.91
C THR A 222 -19.31 -2.91 7.81
N VAL A 223 -18.85 -4.04 7.28
CA VAL A 223 -18.65 -5.26 8.03
C VAL A 223 -17.45 -5.11 8.99
N ALA A 224 -17.57 -5.55 10.22
CA ALA A 224 -16.49 -5.46 11.22
C ALA A 224 -15.19 -6.17 10.79
N GLU A 225 -15.30 -7.20 9.94
CA GLU A 225 -14.14 -7.89 9.39
C GLU A 225 -13.32 -7.00 8.44
N TYR A 226 -13.96 -5.99 7.82
CA TYR A 226 -13.35 -5.09 6.84
C TYR A 226 -12.67 -3.87 7.44
N VAL A 227 -12.72 -3.68 8.74
CA VAL A 227 -12.05 -2.56 9.40
C VAL A 227 -10.80 -3.01 10.14
N VAL A 228 -9.82 -2.14 10.19
CA VAL A 228 -8.56 -2.31 10.94
C VAL A 228 -8.39 -1.09 11.82
N VAL A 229 -8.06 -1.31 13.08
CA VAL A 229 -7.74 -0.22 14.02
C VAL A 229 -6.37 0.34 13.67
N ILE A 230 -6.30 1.66 13.53
CA ILE A 230 -5.08 2.39 13.20
C ILE A 230 -4.79 3.46 14.25
N ASP A 231 -3.59 3.99 14.26
CA ASP A 231 -3.19 5.15 15.06
C ASP A 231 -3.31 6.45 14.24
N GLU A 232 -3.33 7.59 14.92
CA GLU A 232 -3.37 8.92 14.29
C GLU A 232 -2.16 9.18 13.39
N ASN A 233 -1.01 8.58 13.70
CA ASN A 233 0.20 8.63 12.85
C ASN A 233 0.01 8.04 11.44
N PHE A 234 -1.02 7.23 11.22
CA PHE A 234 -1.35 6.71 9.88
C PHE A 234 -2.07 7.75 9.01
N ILE A 235 -2.67 8.77 9.62
CA ILE A 235 -3.36 9.86 8.91
C ILE A 235 -2.34 10.92 8.49
N GLU A 236 -1.41 11.29 9.38
CA GLU A 236 -0.40 12.32 9.10
C GLU A 236 0.53 11.95 7.93
N GLY A 237 0.87 10.67 7.78
CA GLY A 237 1.67 10.20 6.65
C GLY A 237 0.94 10.20 5.30
N ALA A 238 -0.39 10.20 5.27
CA ALA A 238 -1.18 10.29 4.05
C ALA A 238 -1.20 11.72 3.49
N ASP A 239 -1.29 12.74 4.36
CA ASP A 239 -1.31 14.15 3.95
C ASP A 239 0.04 14.61 3.34
N GLU A 240 1.17 14.05 3.81
CA GLU A 240 2.50 14.36 3.25
C GLU A 240 2.73 13.70 1.89
N ALA A 241 2.20 12.49 1.67
CA ALA A 241 2.29 11.80 0.39
C ALA A 241 1.51 12.51 -0.72
N ASP A 242 0.29 12.99 -0.41
CA ASP A 242 -0.54 13.76 -1.34
C ASP A 242 0.08 15.12 -1.67
N ALA A 243 0.81 15.73 -0.72
CA ALA A 243 1.51 17.00 -0.93
C ALA A 243 2.74 16.84 -1.84
N ASP A 244 3.50 15.75 -1.69
CA ASP A 244 4.66 15.46 -2.54
C ASP A 244 4.26 15.04 -3.96
N GLU A 245 3.17 14.29 -4.13
CA GLU A 245 2.65 13.93 -5.46
C GLU A 245 2.07 15.15 -6.17
N ALA A 246 1.41 16.06 -5.46
CA ALA A 246 0.94 17.33 -6.00
C ALA A 246 2.11 18.26 -6.38
N ALA A 247 3.17 18.32 -5.58
CA ALA A 247 4.37 19.10 -5.87
C ALA A 247 5.17 18.55 -7.05
N ALA A 248 5.23 17.22 -7.20
CA ALA A 248 5.86 16.56 -8.35
C ALA A 248 5.08 16.79 -9.65
N ALA A 249 3.74 16.80 -9.57
CA ALA A 249 2.87 17.08 -10.73
C ALA A 249 2.94 18.55 -11.17
N GLU A 250 3.12 19.51 -10.24
CA GLU A 250 3.32 20.92 -10.56
C GLU A 250 4.71 21.19 -11.17
N ALA A 251 5.75 20.47 -10.72
CA ALA A 251 7.10 20.60 -11.27
C ALA A 251 7.20 20.09 -12.73
N ASP A 252 6.48 19.02 -13.06
CA ASP A 252 6.45 18.44 -14.42
C ASP A 252 5.65 19.33 -15.39
N THR A 253 4.71 20.14 -14.89
CA THR A 253 3.98 21.13 -15.69
C THR A 253 4.79 22.40 -15.95
N GLU A 254 5.65 22.83 -15.04
CA GLU A 254 6.51 24.02 -15.25
C GLU A 254 7.67 23.72 -16.22
N GLU A 255 8.29 22.53 -16.19
CA GLU A 255 9.32 22.15 -17.16
C GLU A 255 8.77 22.02 -18.60
N ASN A 256 7.49 21.65 -18.75
CA ASN A 256 6.88 21.51 -20.08
C ASN A 256 6.43 22.84 -20.68
N ASP A 257 6.19 23.87 -19.87
CA ASP A 257 5.83 25.21 -20.33
C ASP A 257 7.09 26.04 -20.73
N GLU A 258 8.25 25.85 -20.08
CA GLU A 258 9.50 26.48 -20.49
C GLU A 258 10.08 25.91 -21.81
N ALA A 259 9.76 24.65 -22.15
CA ALA A 259 10.19 24.04 -23.40
C ALA A 259 9.36 24.49 -24.63
N ALA A 260 8.17 25.06 -24.41
CA ALA A 260 7.27 25.52 -25.48
C ALA A 260 7.52 26.97 -25.93
N ASP A 261 8.22 27.79 -25.12
CA ASP A 261 8.47 29.20 -25.43
C ASP A 261 9.85 29.48 -26.08
N GLY A 262 10.65 28.44 -26.33
CA GLY A 262 12.02 28.52 -26.91
C GLY A 262 12.12 28.37 -28.42
N GLU A 263 11.05 28.10 -29.19
CA GLU A 263 11.14 27.73 -30.62
C GLU A 263 10.42 28.71 -31.57
N ALA A 264 10.36 29.97 -31.24
CA ALA A 264 9.76 30.99 -32.13
C ALA A 264 10.54 32.31 -32.15
N THR A 265 11.81 32.30 -32.54
CA THR A 265 12.50 33.46 -33.16
C THR A 265 13.78 32.99 -33.84
N GLU A 266 13.74 32.79 -35.14
CA GLU A 266 14.76 33.18 -36.12
C GLU A 266 14.39 32.64 -37.52
N ALA A 267 13.64 33.45 -38.24
CA ALA A 267 13.58 33.44 -39.70
C ALA A 267 13.17 34.82 -40.15
N ASP A 268 14.14 35.68 -40.39
CA ASP A 268 14.07 36.65 -41.52
C ASP A 268 15.42 37.34 -41.76
N ALA A 269 15.65 37.61 -43.03
CA ALA A 269 16.73 38.38 -43.68
C ALA A 269 18.08 37.65 -43.86
N ASP A 270 18.53 37.43 -45.09
CA ASP A 270 18.83 38.44 -46.11
C ASP A 270 18.96 37.80 -47.50
N GLU A 271 18.44 38.50 -48.47
CA GLU A 271 18.58 38.35 -49.90
C GLU A 271 19.96 38.79 -50.41
N GLU A 272 20.18 38.45 -51.67
CA GLU A 272 21.19 38.98 -52.64
C GLU A 272 22.54 38.24 -52.63
N ASP A 273 23.16 37.90 -53.76
CA ASP A 273 23.05 38.28 -55.11
C ASP A 273 24.14 37.51 -55.92
N GLU A 274 23.86 37.34 -57.22
CA GLU A 274 24.78 37.20 -58.35
C GLU A 274 25.78 36.01 -58.43
N GLY A 275 25.65 35.20 -59.43
CA GLY A 275 26.18 35.50 -60.74
C GLY A 275 27.25 34.53 -61.17
N GLY A 276 27.13 33.93 -62.33
CA GLY A 276 28.27 33.72 -63.20
C GLY A 276 28.75 32.29 -63.49
N ASP A 277 28.31 31.81 -64.59
CA ASP A 277 29.05 31.32 -65.74
C ASP A 277 30.05 30.14 -65.60
N ASP A 278 29.85 29.29 -66.57
CA ASP A 278 30.82 28.56 -67.45
C ASP A 278 31.52 27.27 -66.85
N GLU A 279 31.22 26.21 -67.40
CA GLU A 279 31.66 25.27 -68.41
C GLU A 279 31.08 23.87 -68.26
#